data_3cd9d89f357cdaeab63e12cd142fcab2
#
_entry.id   3cd9d89f357cdaeab63e12cd142fcab2
#
_cell.length_a   1.000
_cell.length_b   1.000
_cell.length_c   1.000
_cell.angle_alpha   90.00
_cell.angle_beta   90.00
_cell.angle_gamma   90.00
#
_symmetry.space_group_name_H-M   'P 1'
#
loop_
_entity.id
_entity.type
_entity.pdbx_description
1 polymer ?
#
loop_
_entity_poly.entity_id
_entity_poly.type
_entity_poly.pdbx_seq_one_letter_code
_entity_poly.pdbx_strand_id
1 'polypeptide(L)'
;MAFRNFLFAIARAAAPVAAMVAASFAPAHAQGNELQSRFDSAFGTEMREPSTFEAIYSSSFERRIAELADGSQGRIGVAAWDLATGEQITVLGNQLFPMASTSKIAVAAKYLEMVEQGRYSLTTEFPLLIPVRSKKFSSAAAPVRKGNRMAAIDLIEIMITRSSNPATDALLAAVGGPATVNDWMRRQGITDFSIDRDIATLVRDDGEYDPANWIDPRDSATPRAMVRLLAGLYRGEFLSDESRRVLLGAMSRTVTGKRRIVANMPGEARVSHKTGSLNNTSSDVGIIESPDGRAVAVAIYVTGQGSRRAREARIASIARALYDGFGVRAREDRNWVNAPRMGGG
;
A
#
# COMPACT_ATOMS: atom_id res chain seq x y z
N MET A 1 -41.28 82.92 -21.72
CA MET A 1 -40.33 83.90 -22.22
C MET A 1 -39.06 83.14 -22.58
N ALA A 2 -38.91 82.87 -23.87
CA ALA A 2 -38.18 83.63 -24.86
C ALA A 2 -36.68 83.41 -24.73
N PHE A 3 -36.02 82.88 -25.59
CA PHE A 3 -35.50 83.10 -26.95
C PHE A 3 -34.12 82.39 -26.97
N ARG A 4 -33.82 81.58 -27.89
CA ARG A 4 -33.51 81.52 -29.31
C ARG A 4 -32.04 81.35 -29.63
N ASN A 5 -31.79 80.31 -30.39
CA ASN A 5 -30.87 80.13 -31.51
C ASN A 5 -29.41 80.65 -31.45
N PHE A 6 -28.42 79.85 -31.82
CA PHE A 6 -27.77 80.02 -33.14
C PHE A 6 -26.93 78.81 -33.52
N LEU A 7 -27.09 78.39 -34.73
CA LEU A 7 -26.34 77.44 -35.53
C LEU A 7 -24.91 77.94 -35.81
N PHE A 8 -23.93 77.08 -35.98
CA PHE A 8 -23.27 76.79 -37.25
C PHE A 8 -22.23 75.69 -37.13
N ALA A 9 -22.27 74.84 -38.14
CA ALA A 9 -21.46 73.70 -38.47
C ALA A 9 -19.99 74.06 -38.71
N ILE A 10 -19.11 73.07 -38.60
CA ILE A 10 -18.19 72.57 -39.64
C ILE A 10 -17.68 71.17 -39.29
N ALA A 11 -17.84 70.31 -40.28
CA ALA A 11 -17.36 68.94 -40.30
C ALA A 11 -15.85 68.86 -40.49
N ARG A 12 -15.24 67.85 -39.93
CA ARG A 12 -14.20 67.00 -40.60
C ARG A 12 -13.76 65.83 -39.70
N ALA A 13 -14.04 64.71 -40.20
CA ALA A 13 -13.45 63.37 -40.16
C ALA A 13 -12.23 63.16 -39.22
N ALA A 14 -12.36 62.24 -38.33
CA ALA A 14 -11.33 61.34 -37.92
C ALA A 14 -11.98 60.03 -37.45
N ALA A 15 -11.53 58.92 -38.00
CA ALA A 15 -12.03 57.55 -37.76
C ALA A 15 -11.87 57.13 -36.32
N PRO A 16 -12.82 56.31 -35.74
CA PRO A 16 -12.60 55.67 -34.48
C PRO A 16 -11.73 54.45 -34.71
N VAL A 17 -10.54 54.39 -34.09
CA VAL A 17 -9.80 53.19 -33.83
C VAL A 17 -10.59 52.41 -32.75
N ALA A 18 -11.37 51.46 -33.17
CA ALA A 18 -11.97 50.46 -32.27
C ALA A 18 -10.84 49.56 -31.75
N ALA A 19 -10.32 49.86 -30.60
CA ALA A 19 -9.52 48.92 -29.81
C ALA A 19 -10.50 47.85 -29.32
N MET A 20 -10.55 46.71 -30.03
CA MET A 20 -11.12 45.48 -29.49
C MET A 20 -10.24 45.00 -28.35
N VAL A 21 -10.66 45.27 -27.12
CA VAL A 21 -10.22 44.51 -25.96
C VAL A 21 -10.84 43.16 -26.07
N ALA A 22 -10.11 42.19 -26.66
CA ALA A 22 -10.42 40.79 -26.55
C ALA A 22 -10.19 40.41 -25.10
N ALA A 23 -11.22 40.49 -24.27
CA ALA A 23 -11.24 39.86 -22.99
C ALA A 23 -11.23 38.32 -23.27
N SER A 24 -10.07 37.72 -23.13
CA SER A 24 -9.89 36.28 -23.13
C SER A 24 -10.66 35.71 -21.91
N PHE A 25 -11.89 35.29 -22.11
CA PHE A 25 -12.56 34.47 -21.15
C PHE A 25 -11.86 33.10 -21.16
N ALA A 26 -10.82 32.93 -20.35
CA ALA A 26 -10.36 31.62 -20.00
C ALA A 26 -11.50 30.92 -19.25
N PRO A 27 -11.87 29.68 -19.60
CA PRO A 27 -12.97 28.99 -18.95
C PRO A 27 -12.65 28.86 -17.45
N ALA A 28 -13.61 29.22 -16.60
CA ALA A 28 -13.50 29.21 -15.14
C ALA A 28 -13.05 27.87 -14.54
N HIS A 29 -13.12 26.79 -15.33
CA HIS A 29 -12.62 25.46 -14.95
C HIS A 29 -11.10 25.33 -14.87
N ALA A 30 -10.33 26.13 -15.63
CA ALA A 30 -8.86 26.07 -15.60
C ALA A 30 -8.29 26.66 -14.31
N GLN A 31 -8.89 27.71 -13.77
CA GLN A 31 -8.45 28.34 -12.53
C GLN A 31 -8.80 27.54 -11.27
N GLY A 32 -9.94 26.80 -11.31
CA GLY A 32 -10.34 25.91 -10.22
C GLY A 32 -9.36 24.75 -10.03
N ASN A 33 -8.91 24.14 -11.12
CA ASN A 33 -7.97 23.01 -11.07
C ASN A 33 -6.57 23.43 -10.58
N GLU A 34 -6.11 24.64 -10.92
CA GLU A 34 -4.80 25.13 -10.49
C GLU A 34 -4.77 25.47 -8.98
N LEU A 35 -5.85 26.05 -8.46
CA LEU A 35 -6.01 26.33 -7.04
C LEU A 35 -6.11 25.02 -6.22
N GLN A 36 -6.87 24.06 -6.72
CA GLN A 36 -7.00 22.76 -6.10
C GLN A 36 -5.65 22.02 -6.07
N SER A 37 -4.94 21.99 -7.19
CA SER A 37 -3.60 21.38 -7.29
C SER A 37 -2.60 22.02 -6.32
N ARG A 38 -2.59 23.34 -6.19
CA ARG A 38 -1.73 24.05 -5.23
C ARG A 38 -2.10 23.79 -3.77
N PHE A 39 -3.40 23.67 -3.50
CA PHE A 39 -3.90 23.31 -2.17
C PHE A 39 -3.48 21.88 -1.81
N ASP A 40 -3.69 20.95 -2.71
CA ASP A 40 -3.37 19.54 -2.52
C ASP A 40 -1.87 19.30 -2.34
N SER A 41 -1.02 20.00 -3.13
CA SER A 41 0.44 20.00 -2.94
C SER A 41 0.87 20.56 -1.59
N ALA A 42 0.23 21.65 -1.14
CA ALA A 42 0.58 22.32 0.11
C ALA A 42 0.21 21.48 1.35
N PHE A 43 -0.83 20.68 1.26
CA PHE A 43 -1.35 19.86 2.36
C PHE A 43 -1.06 18.36 2.22
N GLY A 44 -0.35 17.94 1.17
CA GLY A 44 -0.03 16.52 0.92
C GLY A 44 -1.25 15.65 0.59
N THR A 45 -2.34 16.26 0.12
CA THR A 45 -3.58 15.59 -0.28
C THR A 45 -3.65 15.32 -1.78
N GLU A 46 -2.52 15.39 -2.48
CA GLU A 46 -2.46 15.15 -3.93
C GLU A 46 -3.01 13.78 -4.31
N MET A 47 -4.13 13.79 -4.99
CA MET A 47 -4.64 12.63 -5.71
C MET A 47 -3.94 12.57 -7.07
N ARG A 48 -3.17 11.52 -7.30
CA ARG A 48 -2.43 11.35 -8.55
C ARG A 48 -3.12 10.31 -9.43
N GLU A 49 -3.31 10.68 -10.69
CA GLU A 49 -3.70 9.66 -11.68
C GLU A 49 -2.63 8.55 -11.73
N PRO A 50 -3.06 7.29 -11.82
CA PRO A 50 -2.13 6.19 -12.00
C PRO A 50 -1.31 6.41 -13.29
N SER A 51 0.01 6.31 -13.18
CA SER A 51 0.87 6.42 -14.37
C SER A 51 0.54 5.30 -15.37
N THR A 52 0.46 5.63 -16.65
CA THR A 52 0.40 4.64 -17.73
C THR A 52 1.68 3.84 -17.72
N PHE A 53 1.54 2.52 -17.81
CA PHE A 53 2.65 1.58 -17.71
C PHE A 53 2.87 0.89 -19.05
N GLU A 54 3.98 1.21 -19.72
CA GLU A 54 4.54 0.39 -20.80
C GLU A 54 5.61 -0.52 -20.21
N ALA A 55 5.34 -1.81 -20.11
CA ALA A 55 6.27 -2.77 -19.57
C ALA A 55 7.06 -3.45 -20.67
N ILE A 56 8.38 -3.37 -20.57
CA ILE A 56 9.28 -4.26 -21.31
C ILE A 56 9.54 -5.48 -20.43
N TYR A 57 9.02 -6.64 -20.85
CA TYR A 57 9.21 -7.89 -20.13
C TYR A 57 10.39 -8.66 -20.73
N SER A 58 11.40 -8.92 -19.92
CA SER A 58 12.61 -9.62 -20.35
C SER A 58 12.43 -11.15 -20.42
N SER A 59 11.39 -11.69 -19.78
CA SER A 59 11.14 -13.13 -19.72
C SER A 59 9.66 -13.50 -19.85
N SER A 60 9.40 -14.75 -20.23
CA SER A 60 8.03 -15.31 -20.25
C SER A 60 7.37 -15.31 -18.87
N PHE A 61 8.17 -15.45 -17.83
CA PHE A 61 7.70 -15.41 -16.44
C PHE A 61 7.21 -14.01 -16.07
N GLU A 62 8.00 -12.96 -16.33
CA GLU A 62 7.59 -11.57 -16.09
C GLU A 62 6.34 -11.21 -16.88
N ARG A 63 6.29 -11.60 -18.16
CA ARG A 63 5.11 -11.39 -19.00
C ARG A 63 3.88 -12.05 -18.40
N ARG A 64 4.01 -13.30 -17.92
CA ARG A 64 2.91 -14.01 -17.27
C ARG A 64 2.40 -13.30 -16.03
N ILE A 65 3.29 -12.76 -15.18
CA ILE A 65 2.89 -11.99 -14.00
C ILE A 65 2.16 -10.71 -14.42
N ALA A 66 2.67 -10.01 -15.44
CA ALA A 66 2.04 -8.79 -15.94
C ALA A 66 0.64 -9.03 -16.53
N GLU A 67 0.45 -10.12 -17.30
CA GLU A 67 -0.86 -10.51 -17.83
C GLU A 67 -1.87 -10.78 -16.70
N LEU A 68 -1.44 -11.46 -15.62
CA LEU A 68 -2.28 -11.69 -14.44
C LEU A 68 -2.54 -10.41 -13.65
N ALA A 69 -1.62 -9.46 -13.68
CA ALA A 69 -1.71 -8.16 -13.04
C ALA A 69 -2.35 -7.09 -13.95
N ASP A 70 -2.84 -7.47 -15.12
CA ASP A 70 -3.62 -6.57 -15.97
C ASP A 70 -4.92 -6.17 -15.25
N GLY A 71 -4.99 -4.91 -14.89
CA GLY A 71 -6.04 -4.32 -14.09
C GLY A 71 -6.97 -3.43 -14.89
N SER A 72 -7.60 -3.94 -15.96
CA SER A 72 -8.50 -3.16 -16.83
C SER A 72 -9.61 -2.37 -16.10
N GLN A 73 -9.92 -2.72 -14.85
CA GLN A 73 -10.93 -2.06 -14.01
C GLN A 73 -10.34 -1.53 -12.69
N GLY A 74 -9.12 -1.01 -12.72
CA GLY A 74 -8.43 -0.52 -11.56
C GLY A 74 -6.93 -0.77 -11.65
N ARG A 75 -6.26 -0.98 -10.51
CA ARG A 75 -4.81 -1.14 -10.46
C ARG A 75 -4.43 -2.42 -9.72
N ILE A 76 -3.40 -3.12 -10.20
CA ILE A 76 -2.83 -4.28 -9.54
C ILE A 76 -1.33 -4.05 -9.36
N GLY A 77 -0.90 -3.90 -8.11
CA GLY A 77 0.49 -3.75 -7.73
C GLY A 77 1.06 -5.06 -7.22
N VAL A 78 2.19 -5.46 -7.77
CA VAL A 78 2.89 -6.69 -7.39
C VAL A 78 4.35 -6.38 -7.14
N ALA A 79 4.90 -6.92 -6.06
CA ALA A 79 6.33 -7.11 -5.90
C ALA A 79 6.58 -8.51 -5.34
N ALA A 80 7.61 -9.14 -5.83
CA ALA A 80 8.10 -10.42 -5.32
C ALA A 80 9.62 -10.41 -5.31
N TRP A 81 10.21 -11.01 -4.26
CA TRP A 81 11.66 -11.10 -4.08
C TRP A 81 12.01 -12.51 -3.66
N ASP A 82 12.71 -13.25 -4.53
CA ASP A 82 13.36 -14.51 -4.16
C ASP A 82 14.51 -14.20 -3.21
N LEU A 83 14.38 -14.63 -1.96
CA LEU A 83 15.33 -14.29 -0.89
C LEU A 83 16.62 -15.09 -0.97
N ALA A 84 16.68 -16.16 -1.77
CA ALA A 84 17.87 -16.97 -2.01
C ALA A 84 18.72 -16.41 -3.15
N THR A 85 18.09 -16.03 -4.28
CA THR A 85 18.81 -15.56 -5.48
C THR A 85 18.96 -14.03 -5.53
N GLY A 86 18.10 -13.30 -4.82
CA GLY A 86 18.02 -11.84 -4.89
C GLY A 86 17.17 -11.33 -6.07
N GLU A 87 16.63 -12.22 -6.91
CA GLU A 87 15.80 -11.85 -8.04
C GLU A 87 14.50 -11.18 -7.59
N GLN A 88 14.12 -10.13 -8.30
CA GLN A 88 12.90 -9.38 -8.02
C GLN A 88 12.02 -9.24 -9.27
N ILE A 89 10.73 -9.38 -9.10
CA ILE A 89 9.71 -9.12 -10.12
C ILE A 89 8.73 -8.10 -9.58
N THR A 90 8.40 -7.11 -10.42
CA THR A 90 7.43 -6.07 -10.01
C THR A 90 6.51 -5.67 -11.16
N VAL A 91 5.25 -5.39 -10.81
CA VAL A 91 4.27 -4.70 -11.65
C VAL A 91 3.72 -3.54 -10.83
N LEU A 92 3.77 -2.32 -11.34
CA LEU A 92 3.45 -1.09 -10.58
C LEU A 92 4.16 -1.05 -9.20
N GLY A 93 5.38 -1.61 -9.12
CA GLY A 93 6.10 -1.84 -7.86
C GLY A 93 6.45 -0.58 -7.08
N ASN A 94 6.53 0.57 -7.75
CA ASN A 94 6.81 1.89 -7.16
C ASN A 94 5.56 2.76 -7.02
N GLN A 95 4.36 2.26 -7.35
CA GLN A 95 3.12 3.00 -7.19
C GLN A 95 2.53 2.75 -5.80
N LEU A 96 1.96 3.79 -5.20
CA LEU A 96 1.33 3.69 -3.88
C LEU A 96 -0.01 2.97 -3.97
N PHE A 97 -0.26 2.10 -2.99
CA PHE A 97 -1.50 1.37 -2.78
C PHE A 97 -1.95 1.47 -1.33
N PRO A 98 -3.26 1.55 -1.05
CA PRO A 98 -3.76 1.52 0.32
C PRO A 98 -3.33 0.22 1.02
N MET A 99 -2.59 0.35 2.12
CA MET A 99 -2.10 -0.81 2.87
C MET A 99 -3.22 -1.55 3.59
N ALA A 100 -4.23 -0.83 4.03
CA ALA A 100 -5.21 -1.42 4.93
C ALA A 100 -4.51 -2.13 6.12
N SER A 101 -4.95 -3.33 6.46
CA SER A 101 -4.38 -4.09 7.58
C SER A 101 -3.00 -4.71 7.32
N THR A 102 -2.39 -4.54 6.14
CA THR A 102 -1.00 -5.00 5.95
C THR A 102 0.00 -4.13 6.71
N SER A 103 -0.35 -2.88 7.03
CA SER A 103 0.41 -1.97 7.89
C SER A 103 0.68 -2.52 9.29
N LYS A 104 -0.14 -3.47 9.77
CA LYS A 104 -0.01 -4.09 11.10
C LYS A 104 1.30 -4.84 11.31
N ILE A 105 1.94 -5.28 10.23
CA ILE A 105 3.29 -5.88 10.28
C ILE A 105 4.30 -4.86 10.82
N ALA A 106 4.28 -3.63 10.30
CA ALA A 106 5.17 -2.56 10.75
C ALA A 106 4.88 -2.12 12.19
N VAL A 107 3.59 -2.08 12.59
CA VAL A 107 3.21 -1.79 13.98
C VAL A 107 3.75 -2.84 14.94
N ALA A 108 3.60 -4.14 14.60
CA ALA A 108 4.15 -5.24 15.40
C ALA A 108 5.68 -5.17 15.47
N ALA A 109 6.33 -4.95 14.32
CA ALA A 109 7.79 -4.88 14.26
C ALA A 109 8.33 -3.72 15.11
N LYS A 110 7.70 -2.54 15.07
CA LYS A 110 8.07 -1.41 15.92
C LYS A 110 7.87 -1.69 17.40
N TYR A 111 6.80 -2.38 17.79
CA TYR A 111 6.61 -2.79 19.17
C TYR A 111 7.72 -3.76 19.63
N LEU A 112 8.05 -4.75 18.81
CA LEU A 112 9.09 -5.72 19.09
C LEU A 112 10.48 -5.07 19.18
N GLU A 113 10.79 -4.07 18.34
CA GLU A 113 12.01 -3.25 18.53
C GLU A 113 12.06 -2.62 19.93
N MET A 114 10.92 -2.10 20.41
CA MET A 114 10.85 -1.51 21.76
C MET A 114 11.01 -2.54 22.88
N VAL A 115 10.61 -3.80 22.64
CA VAL A 115 10.89 -4.92 23.55
C VAL A 115 12.38 -5.21 23.59
N GLU A 116 13.06 -5.28 22.45
CA GLU A 116 14.52 -5.47 22.37
C GLU A 116 15.30 -4.35 23.05
N GLN A 117 14.78 -3.14 23.02
CA GLN A 117 15.34 -1.97 23.72
C GLN A 117 15.04 -1.96 25.24
N GLY A 118 14.34 -2.97 25.76
CA GLY A 118 13.95 -3.04 27.18
C GLY A 118 12.90 -2.01 27.62
N ARG A 119 12.25 -1.32 26.67
CA ARG A 119 11.21 -0.31 26.98
C ARG A 119 9.87 -0.94 27.36
N TYR A 120 9.59 -2.10 26.83
CA TYR A 120 8.42 -2.92 27.11
C TYR A 120 8.82 -4.41 27.19
N SER A 121 7.85 -5.25 27.55
CA SER A 121 7.97 -6.71 27.47
C SER A 121 6.79 -7.30 26.70
N LEU A 122 6.88 -8.54 26.29
CA LEU A 122 5.77 -9.26 25.66
C LEU A 122 4.58 -9.46 26.61
N THR A 123 4.82 -9.39 27.91
CA THR A 123 3.79 -9.50 28.96
C THR A 123 3.23 -8.15 29.42
N THR A 124 3.78 -7.04 28.91
CA THR A 124 3.19 -5.70 29.21
C THR A 124 1.77 -5.65 28.70
N GLU A 125 0.84 -5.21 29.56
CA GLU A 125 -0.57 -5.17 29.22
C GLU A 125 -1.02 -3.79 28.72
N PHE A 126 -1.86 -3.77 27.71
CA PHE A 126 -2.50 -2.57 27.17
C PHE A 126 -4.02 -2.78 27.04
N PRO A 127 -4.84 -1.73 27.22
CA PRO A 127 -6.28 -1.83 27.00
C PRO A 127 -6.56 -1.91 25.49
N LEU A 128 -7.47 -2.77 25.07
CA LEU A 128 -8.05 -2.70 23.73
C LEU A 128 -8.67 -1.31 23.49
N LEU A 129 -8.42 -0.71 22.33
CA LEU A 129 -9.05 0.55 21.93
C LEU A 129 -10.22 0.25 20.98
N ILE A 130 -11.42 0.24 21.55
CA ILE A 130 -12.64 -0.17 20.84
C ILE A 130 -13.28 1.05 20.20
N PRO A 131 -13.47 1.09 18.85
CA PRO A 131 -14.10 2.21 18.17
C PRO A 131 -15.51 2.48 18.69
N VAL A 132 -15.83 3.76 18.88
CA VAL A 132 -17.18 4.24 19.16
C VAL A 132 -17.78 4.80 17.88
N ARG A 133 -19.02 4.45 17.60
CA ARG A 133 -19.70 4.89 16.36
C ARG A 133 -19.72 6.41 16.28
N SER A 134 -19.24 6.94 15.16
CA SER A 134 -19.24 8.36 14.84
C SER A 134 -19.46 8.57 13.34
N LYS A 135 -19.85 9.79 12.94
CA LYS A 135 -19.98 10.11 11.51
C LYS A 135 -18.60 10.20 10.87
N LYS A 136 -18.50 9.87 9.60
CA LYS A 136 -17.28 10.09 8.79
C LYS A 136 -16.86 11.56 8.91
N PHE A 137 -15.56 11.78 9.03
CA PHE A 137 -14.93 13.12 9.09
C PHE A 137 -15.46 14.06 10.19
N SER A 138 -16.16 13.55 11.19
CA SER A 138 -16.71 14.37 12.28
C SER A 138 -15.66 14.89 13.26
N SER A 139 -14.46 14.31 13.25
CA SER A 139 -13.32 14.67 14.11
C SER A 139 -12.02 14.16 13.47
N ALA A 140 -10.88 14.76 13.81
CA ALA A 140 -9.57 14.36 13.29
C ALA A 140 -9.24 12.89 13.60
N ALA A 141 -9.60 12.40 14.81
CA ALA A 141 -9.49 10.99 15.16
C ALA A 141 -10.86 10.41 15.52
N ALA A 142 -11.10 9.14 15.16
CA ALA A 142 -12.30 8.43 15.55
C ALA A 142 -12.31 8.22 17.07
N PRO A 143 -13.44 8.43 17.75
CA PRO A 143 -13.51 8.21 19.19
C PRO A 143 -13.38 6.71 19.49
N VAL A 144 -12.63 6.40 20.55
CA VAL A 144 -12.43 5.04 21.06
C VAL A 144 -12.70 4.98 22.54
N ARG A 145 -13.13 3.83 23.06
CA ARG A 145 -13.21 3.54 24.49
C ARG A 145 -12.22 2.44 24.84
N LYS A 146 -11.70 2.49 26.07
CA LYS A 146 -10.84 1.43 26.60
C LYS A 146 -11.68 0.19 26.89
N GLY A 147 -11.21 -0.95 26.41
CA GLY A 147 -11.73 -2.30 26.70
C GLY A 147 -10.86 -3.03 27.73
N ASN A 148 -10.98 -4.35 27.75
CA ASN A 148 -10.15 -5.21 28.59
C ASN A 148 -8.67 -5.05 28.26
N ARG A 149 -7.81 -5.23 29.25
CA ARG A 149 -6.37 -5.26 29.08
C ARG A 149 -5.94 -6.65 28.61
N MET A 150 -4.95 -6.69 27.75
CA MET A 150 -4.34 -7.91 27.24
C MET A 150 -2.83 -7.74 27.18
N ALA A 151 -2.09 -8.82 27.36
CA ALA A 151 -0.65 -8.83 27.18
C ALA A 151 -0.29 -8.52 25.72
N ALA A 152 0.83 -7.86 25.50
CA ALA A 152 1.29 -7.45 24.17
C ALA A 152 1.44 -8.64 23.21
N ILE A 153 1.89 -9.79 23.71
CA ILE A 153 1.99 -11.03 22.89
C ILE A 153 0.62 -11.45 22.35
N ASP A 154 -0.44 -11.38 23.16
CA ASP A 154 -1.79 -11.73 22.75
C ASP A 154 -2.37 -10.67 21.80
N LEU A 155 -2.04 -9.39 22.03
CA LEU A 155 -2.42 -8.31 21.13
C LEU A 155 -1.77 -8.49 19.75
N ILE A 156 -0.46 -8.83 19.68
CA ILE A 156 0.24 -9.15 18.43
C ILE A 156 -0.43 -10.36 17.75
N GLU A 157 -0.70 -11.42 18.50
CA GLU A 157 -1.33 -12.63 17.98
C GLU A 157 -2.68 -12.31 17.30
N ILE A 158 -3.62 -11.68 18.01
CA ILE A 158 -4.95 -11.40 17.42
C ILE A 158 -4.91 -10.27 16.37
N MET A 159 -3.98 -9.33 16.46
CA MET A 159 -3.76 -8.29 15.46
C MET A 159 -3.31 -8.90 14.13
N ILE A 160 -2.42 -9.85 14.15
CA ILE A 160 -1.87 -10.47 12.94
C ILE A 160 -2.81 -11.57 12.44
N THR A 161 -3.16 -12.56 13.29
CA THR A 161 -3.92 -13.74 12.87
C THR A 161 -5.36 -13.46 12.50
N ARG A 162 -6.04 -12.57 13.25
CA ARG A 162 -7.47 -12.22 13.09
C ARG A 162 -7.68 -10.81 12.56
N SER A 163 -6.60 -10.05 12.37
CA SER A 163 -6.67 -8.66 11.93
C SER A 163 -7.45 -7.73 12.89
N SER A 164 -7.37 -7.95 14.21
CA SER A 164 -8.07 -7.16 15.23
C SER A 164 -7.68 -5.68 15.17
N ASN A 165 -8.64 -4.80 14.87
CA ASN A 165 -8.43 -3.35 14.85
C ASN A 165 -8.23 -2.77 16.26
N PRO A 166 -9.05 -3.16 17.29
CA PRO A 166 -8.82 -2.70 18.67
C PRO A 166 -7.45 -3.06 19.23
N ALA A 167 -6.91 -4.23 18.87
CA ALA A 167 -5.55 -4.64 19.27
C ALA A 167 -4.48 -3.84 18.53
N THR A 168 -4.73 -3.51 17.26
CA THR A 168 -3.81 -2.68 16.47
C THR A 168 -3.69 -1.29 17.08
N ASP A 169 -4.81 -0.63 17.36
CA ASP A 169 -4.79 0.73 17.90
C ASP A 169 -4.20 0.76 19.31
N ALA A 170 -4.40 -0.31 20.12
CA ALA A 170 -3.74 -0.46 21.40
C ALA A 170 -2.21 -0.46 21.29
N LEU A 171 -1.66 -1.29 20.37
CA LEU A 171 -0.22 -1.35 20.13
C LEU A 171 0.30 -0.10 19.42
N LEU A 172 -0.44 0.47 18.47
CA LEU A 172 -0.08 1.70 17.78
C LEU A 172 0.04 2.88 18.76
N ALA A 173 -0.91 2.99 19.69
CA ALA A 173 -0.84 3.98 20.77
C ALA A 173 0.36 3.72 21.72
N ALA A 174 0.64 2.46 22.06
CA ALA A 174 1.76 2.07 22.92
C ALA A 174 3.12 2.45 22.30
N VAL A 175 3.28 2.30 20.97
CA VAL A 175 4.54 2.67 20.31
C VAL A 175 4.70 4.17 20.05
N GLY A 176 3.68 4.98 20.37
CA GLY A 176 3.71 6.44 20.20
C GLY A 176 3.05 6.94 18.93
N GLY A 177 2.18 6.14 18.33
CA GLY A 177 1.35 6.52 17.17
C GLY A 177 2.01 6.33 15.80
N PRO A 178 1.30 6.72 14.73
CA PRO A 178 1.72 6.55 13.34
C PRO A 178 3.11 7.07 13.03
N ALA A 179 3.43 8.29 13.44
CA ALA A 179 4.73 8.94 13.18
C ALA A 179 5.92 8.09 13.64
N THR A 180 5.80 7.44 14.80
CA THR A 180 6.86 6.59 15.36
C THR A 180 7.10 5.33 14.52
N VAL A 181 6.04 4.75 13.95
CA VAL A 181 6.16 3.61 13.02
C VAL A 181 6.79 4.06 11.71
N ASN A 182 6.38 5.21 11.17
CA ASN A 182 6.97 5.78 9.95
C ASN A 182 8.45 6.10 10.14
N ASP A 183 8.83 6.66 11.29
CA ASP A 183 10.24 6.92 11.63
C ASP A 183 11.06 5.63 11.70
N TRP A 184 10.47 4.57 12.26
CA TRP A 184 11.11 3.25 12.27
C TRP A 184 11.32 2.73 10.86
N MET A 185 10.30 2.77 9.99
CA MET A 185 10.41 2.34 8.60
C MET A 185 11.51 3.10 7.84
N ARG A 186 11.57 4.44 8.02
CA ARG A 186 12.63 5.27 7.41
C ARG A 186 14.03 4.89 7.88
N ARG A 187 14.21 4.57 9.17
CA ARG A 187 15.50 4.09 9.70
C ARG A 187 15.92 2.74 9.11
N GLN A 188 14.95 1.91 8.68
CA GLN A 188 15.21 0.66 7.95
C GLN A 188 15.45 0.87 6.44
N GLY A 189 15.53 2.14 5.99
CA GLY A 189 15.71 2.49 4.57
C GLY A 189 14.45 2.30 3.72
N ILE A 190 13.27 2.28 4.34
CA ILE A 190 11.98 2.13 3.66
C ILE A 190 11.23 3.46 3.73
N THR A 191 11.20 4.19 2.61
CA THR A 191 10.65 5.55 2.52
C THR A 191 9.24 5.60 1.92
N ASP A 192 8.91 4.66 1.03
CA ASP A 192 7.63 4.64 0.32
C ASP A 192 6.55 3.88 1.12
N PHE A 193 6.38 4.30 2.37
CA PHE A 193 5.46 3.73 3.36
C PHE A 193 5.01 4.85 4.29
N SER A 194 3.71 5.01 4.50
CA SER A 194 3.16 5.94 5.50
C SER A 194 1.92 5.37 6.17
N ILE A 195 1.86 5.44 7.50
CA ILE A 195 0.65 5.34 8.31
C ILE A 195 0.36 6.75 8.81
N ASP A 196 -0.84 7.26 8.55
CA ASP A 196 -1.21 8.63 8.89
C ASP A 196 -2.33 8.68 9.94
N ARG A 197 -3.08 7.59 10.06
CA ARG A 197 -4.24 7.47 10.95
C ARG A 197 -4.15 6.22 11.83
N ASP A 198 -4.81 6.23 12.98
CA ASP A 198 -5.17 4.99 13.66
C ASP A 198 -6.20 4.19 12.85
N ILE A 199 -6.33 2.90 13.14
CA ILE A 199 -7.21 2.03 12.38
C ILE A 199 -8.69 2.38 12.57
N ALA A 200 -9.06 2.87 13.74
CA ALA A 200 -10.43 3.30 14.01
C ALA A 200 -10.83 4.46 13.09
N THR A 201 -9.93 5.44 12.90
CA THR A 201 -10.11 6.59 12.00
C THR A 201 -10.09 6.15 10.54
N LEU A 202 -9.10 5.34 10.15
CA LEU A 202 -8.98 4.80 8.79
C LEU A 202 -10.26 4.07 8.36
N VAL A 203 -10.80 3.20 9.22
CA VAL A 203 -12.01 2.42 8.91
C VAL A 203 -13.27 3.28 8.94
N ARG A 204 -13.36 4.27 9.86
CA ARG A 204 -14.49 5.21 9.90
C ARG A 204 -14.62 6.01 8.60
N ASP A 205 -13.48 6.46 8.07
CA ASP A 205 -13.42 7.37 6.93
C ASP A 205 -13.19 6.64 5.59
N ASP A 206 -13.17 5.30 5.61
CA ASP A 206 -12.97 4.46 4.42
C ASP A 206 -13.98 4.77 3.31
N GLY A 207 -13.51 4.86 2.07
CA GLY A 207 -14.32 5.15 0.88
C GLY A 207 -14.49 6.65 0.61
N GLU A 208 -13.61 7.50 1.11
CA GLU A 208 -13.49 8.90 0.69
C GLU A 208 -13.16 8.98 -0.80
N TYR A 209 -12.21 8.16 -1.23
CA TYR A 209 -11.76 8.04 -2.62
C TYR A 209 -11.87 6.59 -3.10
N ASP A 210 -12.09 6.41 -4.41
CA ASP A 210 -12.02 5.08 -5.02
C ASP A 210 -10.57 4.78 -5.43
N PRO A 211 -9.89 3.83 -4.76
CA PRO A 211 -8.50 3.51 -5.02
C PRO A 211 -8.26 2.84 -6.39
N ALA A 212 -9.30 2.49 -7.13
CA ALA A 212 -9.18 2.03 -8.50
C ALA A 212 -8.71 3.13 -9.45
N ASN A 213 -9.16 4.38 -9.17
CA ASN A 213 -8.95 5.54 -10.03
C ASN A 213 -8.02 6.59 -9.41
N TRP A 214 -7.87 6.59 -8.07
CA TRP A 214 -7.14 7.62 -7.34
C TRP A 214 -6.07 7.03 -6.44
N ILE A 215 -4.95 7.73 -6.32
CA ILE A 215 -3.87 7.41 -5.40
C ILE A 215 -3.92 8.37 -4.21
N ASP A 216 -4.35 7.85 -3.06
CA ASP A 216 -4.22 8.55 -1.79
C ASP A 216 -2.88 8.14 -1.15
N PRO A 217 -1.96 9.09 -0.90
CA PRO A 217 -0.68 8.76 -0.26
C PRO A 217 -0.83 8.38 1.22
N ARG A 218 -1.94 8.75 1.86
CA ARG A 218 -2.18 8.44 3.27
C ARG A 218 -2.40 6.94 3.46
N ASP A 219 -1.84 6.38 4.52
CA ASP A 219 -1.95 4.97 4.88
C ASP A 219 -1.63 4.01 3.73
N SER A 220 -0.64 4.40 2.91
CA SER A 220 -0.26 3.73 1.67
C SER A 220 1.19 3.29 1.68
N ALA A 221 1.49 2.27 0.88
CA ALA A 221 2.86 1.84 0.60
C ALA A 221 3.00 1.38 -0.84
N THR A 222 4.22 1.38 -1.34
CA THR A 222 4.53 0.70 -2.59
C THR A 222 4.68 -0.82 -2.36
N PRO A 223 4.37 -1.66 -3.35
CA PRO A 223 4.65 -3.11 -3.26
C PRO A 223 6.12 -3.40 -2.94
N ARG A 224 7.08 -2.63 -3.49
CA ARG A 224 8.51 -2.77 -3.19
C ARG A 224 8.84 -2.47 -1.73
N ALA A 225 8.27 -1.43 -1.15
CA ALA A 225 8.48 -1.10 0.25
C ALA A 225 8.03 -2.23 1.18
N MET A 226 6.88 -2.83 0.87
CA MET A 226 6.35 -3.93 1.66
C MET A 226 7.19 -5.22 1.51
N VAL A 227 7.65 -5.55 0.31
CA VAL A 227 8.54 -6.70 0.11
C VAL A 227 9.89 -6.47 0.78
N ARG A 228 10.43 -5.24 0.78
CA ARG A 228 11.65 -4.89 1.52
C ARG A 228 11.47 -5.07 3.03
N LEU A 229 10.32 -4.66 3.58
CA LEU A 229 9.98 -4.91 4.99
C LEU A 229 9.98 -6.42 5.29
N LEU A 230 9.28 -7.21 4.48
CA LEU A 230 9.18 -8.66 4.67
C LEU A 230 10.54 -9.35 4.57
N ALA A 231 11.35 -8.98 3.57
CA ALA A 231 12.69 -9.52 3.35
C ALA A 231 13.62 -9.22 4.54
N GLY A 232 13.63 -7.97 5.01
CA GLY A 232 14.46 -7.58 6.16
C GLY A 232 14.04 -8.26 7.46
N LEU A 233 12.72 -8.44 7.67
CA LEU A 233 12.21 -9.24 8.78
C LEU A 233 12.64 -10.71 8.68
N TYR A 234 12.49 -11.33 7.50
CA TYR A 234 12.84 -12.74 7.30
C TYR A 234 14.33 -12.99 7.46
N ARG A 235 15.19 -12.12 6.94
CA ARG A 235 16.65 -12.23 7.03
C ARG A 235 17.24 -11.83 8.39
N GLY A 236 16.45 -11.25 9.29
CA GLY A 236 16.95 -10.77 10.59
C GLY A 236 17.69 -9.45 10.50
N GLU A 237 17.47 -8.66 9.46
CA GLU A 237 18.10 -7.34 9.32
C GLU A 237 17.52 -6.31 10.29
N PHE A 238 16.25 -6.46 10.69
CA PHE A 238 15.50 -5.44 11.45
C PHE A 238 15.20 -5.83 12.90
N LEU A 239 15.11 -7.12 13.18
CA LEU A 239 14.75 -7.65 14.51
C LEU A 239 15.57 -8.90 14.83
N SER A 240 15.74 -9.18 16.12
CA SER A 240 16.36 -10.40 16.63
C SER A 240 15.57 -11.67 16.23
N ASP A 241 16.20 -12.81 16.34
CA ASP A 241 15.58 -14.13 16.06
C ASP A 241 14.36 -14.39 16.93
N GLU A 242 14.36 -13.93 18.18
CA GLU A 242 13.22 -14.08 19.08
C GLU A 242 12.02 -13.25 18.61
N SER A 243 12.22 -11.97 18.35
CA SER A 243 11.19 -11.07 17.85
C SER A 243 10.64 -11.51 16.50
N ARG A 244 11.51 -11.97 15.58
CA ARG A 244 11.09 -12.51 14.29
C ARG A 244 10.21 -13.74 14.44
N ARG A 245 10.56 -14.68 15.34
CA ARG A 245 9.74 -15.86 15.61
C ARG A 245 8.35 -15.49 16.11
N VAL A 246 8.22 -14.46 16.94
CA VAL A 246 6.92 -13.96 17.39
C VAL A 246 6.10 -13.46 16.20
N LEU A 247 6.66 -12.57 15.39
CA LEU A 247 5.92 -11.93 14.30
C LEU A 247 5.63 -12.90 13.14
N LEU A 248 6.64 -13.57 12.60
CA LEU A 248 6.47 -14.52 11.49
C LEU A 248 5.66 -15.73 11.92
N GLY A 249 5.80 -16.18 13.18
CA GLY A 249 4.96 -17.22 13.76
C GLY A 249 3.48 -16.82 13.82
N ALA A 250 3.15 -15.59 14.22
CA ALA A 250 1.78 -15.09 14.15
C ALA A 250 1.27 -15.02 12.70
N MET A 251 2.13 -14.57 11.75
CA MET A 251 1.78 -14.53 10.33
C MET A 251 1.50 -15.91 9.74
N SER A 252 2.22 -16.97 10.16
CA SER A 252 1.98 -18.34 9.71
C SER A 252 0.65 -18.94 10.22
N ARG A 253 0.12 -18.40 11.32
CA ARG A 253 -1.17 -18.78 11.90
C ARG A 253 -2.33 -17.91 11.45
N THR A 254 -2.15 -17.05 10.45
CA THR A 254 -3.20 -16.16 9.94
C THR A 254 -4.41 -16.96 9.46
N VAL A 255 -5.60 -16.64 9.99
CA VAL A 255 -6.86 -17.30 9.64
C VAL A 255 -7.68 -16.54 8.60
N THR A 256 -7.25 -15.32 8.25
CA THR A 256 -7.91 -14.49 7.23
C THR A 256 -7.35 -14.81 5.83
N GLY A 257 -8.07 -14.42 4.77
CA GLY A 257 -7.55 -14.51 3.39
C GLY A 257 -7.47 -15.90 2.80
N LYS A 258 -8.31 -16.84 3.22
CA LYS A 258 -8.36 -18.22 2.67
C LYS A 258 -8.51 -18.30 1.14
N ARG A 259 -8.95 -17.22 0.48
CA ARG A 259 -9.09 -17.10 -0.98
C ARG A 259 -8.03 -16.22 -1.63
N ARG A 260 -6.93 -15.89 -0.91
CA ARG A 260 -5.85 -15.04 -1.40
C ARG A 260 -4.57 -15.85 -1.61
N ILE A 261 -3.41 -15.42 -1.14
CA ILE A 261 -2.13 -16.11 -1.36
C ILE A 261 -2.25 -17.62 -1.12
N VAL A 262 -2.81 -18.02 0.00
CA VAL A 262 -2.89 -19.46 0.38
C VAL A 262 -3.81 -20.30 -0.50
N ALA A 263 -4.76 -19.69 -1.25
CA ALA A 263 -5.85 -20.42 -1.92
C ALA A 263 -5.37 -21.43 -2.96
N ASN A 264 -4.33 -21.10 -3.70
CA ASN A 264 -3.81 -21.90 -4.81
C ASN A 264 -2.41 -22.48 -4.52
N MET A 265 -1.92 -22.36 -3.27
CA MET A 265 -0.62 -22.91 -2.93
C MET A 265 -0.69 -24.43 -2.83
N PRO A 266 0.40 -25.14 -3.22
CA PRO A 266 0.54 -26.56 -2.93
C PRO A 266 0.49 -26.82 -1.41
N GLY A 267 0.03 -28.00 -1.02
CA GLY A 267 -0.13 -28.34 0.40
C GLY A 267 1.17 -28.35 1.21
N GLU A 268 2.29 -28.56 0.54
CA GLU A 268 3.63 -28.55 1.12
C GLU A 268 4.24 -27.14 1.28
N ALA A 269 3.68 -26.12 0.63
CA ALA A 269 4.13 -24.75 0.78
C ALA A 269 3.71 -24.15 2.12
N ARG A 270 4.61 -23.50 2.81
CA ARG A 270 4.30 -22.75 4.04
C ARG A 270 4.13 -21.27 3.71
N VAL A 271 3.08 -20.66 4.25
CA VAL A 271 2.76 -19.27 3.99
C VAL A 271 2.60 -18.49 5.29
N SER A 272 3.47 -17.53 5.50
CA SER A 272 3.37 -16.55 6.59
C SER A 272 2.88 -15.24 6.00
N HIS A 273 1.61 -14.82 6.27
CA HIS A 273 1.03 -13.71 5.55
C HIS A 273 0.14 -12.79 6.38
N LYS A 274 -0.17 -11.62 5.83
CA LYS A 274 -1.10 -10.65 6.39
C LYS A 274 -1.97 -10.04 5.31
N THR A 275 -3.28 -10.12 5.50
CA THR A 275 -4.28 -9.56 4.58
C THR A 275 -4.61 -8.10 4.89
N GLY A 276 -4.98 -7.34 3.86
CA GLY A 276 -5.58 -6.01 3.95
C GLY A 276 -6.89 -5.93 3.15
N SER A 277 -7.86 -5.16 3.65
CA SER A 277 -9.12 -4.88 2.95
C SER A 277 -9.67 -3.53 3.38
N LEU A 278 -9.98 -2.70 2.41
CA LEU A 278 -10.72 -1.45 2.51
C LEU A 278 -11.73 -1.38 1.36
N ASN A 279 -12.45 -0.26 1.26
CA ASN A 279 -13.34 -0.01 0.14
C ASN A 279 -12.60 -0.26 -1.18
N ASN A 280 -13.19 -1.02 -2.06
CA ASN A 280 -12.69 -1.38 -3.40
C ASN A 280 -11.22 -1.84 -3.47
N THR A 281 -10.66 -2.33 -2.34
CA THR A 281 -9.27 -2.80 -2.19
C THR A 281 -9.21 -4.16 -1.51
N SER A 282 -8.35 -5.04 -2.01
CA SER A 282 -7.90 -6.26 -1.36
C SER A 282 -6.41 -6.43 -1.54
N SER A 283 -5.70 -6.77 -0.47
CA SER A 283 -4.26 -7.02 -0.52
C SER A 283 -3.90 -8.25 0.32
N ASP A 284 -2.78 -8.86 -0.01
CA ASP A 284 -2.17 -9.89 0.80
C ASP A 284 -0.66 -9.83 0.61
N VAL A 285 0.09 -9.88 1.70
CA VAL A 285 1.54 -9.75 1.70
C VAL A 285 2.14 -10.79 2.64
N GLY A 286 3.29 -11.37 2.29
CA GLY A 286 3.87 -12.41 3.15
C GLY A 286 5.10 -13.07 2.56
N ILE A 287 5.50 -14.15 3.22
CA ILE A 287 6.59 -15.04 2.80
C ILE A 287 5.97 -16.38 2.40
N ILE A 288 6.36 -16.88 1.24
CA ILE A 288 6.02 -18.22 0.75
C ILE A 288 7.30 -19.07 0.79
N GLU A 289 7.28 -20.14 1.56
CA GLU A 289 8.40 -21.08 1.67
C GLU A 289 8.07 -22.37 0.96
N SER A 290 8.97 -22.80 0.07
CA SER A 290 8.88 -24.10 -0.61
C SER A 290 9.59 -25.19 0.18
N PRO A 291 9.29 -26.48 -0.04
CA PRO A 291 9.95 -27.61 0.64
C PRO A 291 11.46 -27.68 0.44
N ASP A 292 11.97 -27.13 -0.65
CA ASP A 292 13.41 -27.05 -0.94
C ASP A 292 14.14 -25.93 -0.16
N GLY A 293 13.43 -25.26 0.75
CA GLY A 293 13.99 -24.19 1.61
C GLY A 293 14.03 -22.81 0.98
N ARG A 294 13.56 -22.65 -0.26
CA ARG A 294 13.48 -21.33 -0.88
C ARG A 294 12.32 -20.53 -0.28
N ALA A 295 12.60 -19.27 0.02
CA ALA A 295 11.64 -18.30 0.51
C ALA A 295 11.47 -17.15 -0.47
N VAL A 296 10.23 -16.78 -0.77
CA VAL A 296 9.86 -15.65 -1.62
C VAL A 296 9.01 -14.68 -0.81
N ALA A 297 9.49 -13.44 -0.67
CA ALA A 297 8.69 -12.35 -0.13
C ALA A 297 7.76 -11.82 -1.22
N VAL A 298 6.47 -11.69 -0.94
CA VAL A 298 5.47 -11.22 -1.91
C VAL A 298 4.59 -10.12 -1.32
N ALA A 299 4.23 -9.15 -2.16
CA ALA A 299 3.24 -8.12 -1.84
C ALA A 299 2.32 -7.93 -3.05
N ILE A 300 1.02 -8.16 -2.86
CA ILE A 300 0.03 -8.10 -3.93
C ILE A 300 -1.12 -7.22 -3.47
N TYR A 301 -1.34 -6.11 -4.19
CA TYR A 301 -2.38 -5.12 -3.96
C TYR A 301 -3.30 -5.07 -5.17
N VAL A 302 -4.60 -5.21 -4.94
CA VAL A 302 -5.61 -5.21 -6.01
C VAL A 302 -6.70 -4.21 -5.67
N THR A 303 -6.88 -3.19 -6.51
CA THR A 303 -7.96 -2.22 -6.42
C THR A 303 -8.92 -2.42 -7.59
N GLY A 304 -10.18 -2.05 -7.42
CA GLY A 304 -11.19 -2.21 -8.48
C GLY A 304 -11.58 -3.66 -8.73
N GLN A 305 -11.51 -4.10 -9.98
CA GLN A 305 -11.80 -5.47 -10.44
C GLN A 305 -13.22 -5.96 -10.09
N GLY A 306 -14.18 -5.07 -10.05
CA GLY A 306 -15.61 -5.36 -9.88
C GLY A 306 -15.98 -5.82 -8.46
N SER A 307 -15.55 -7.00 -8.02
CA SER A 307 -15.95 -7.56 -6.74
C SER A 307 -14.79 -7.95 -5.84
N ARG A 308 -15.04 -8.03 -4.53
CA ARG A 308 -14.05 -8.56 -3.58
C ARG A 308 -13.57 -9.96 -3.97
N ARG A 309 -14.48 -10.83 -4.45
CA ARG A 309 -14.14 -12.19 -4.87
C ARG A 309 -13.20 -12.17 -6.09
N ALA A 310 -13.43 -11.29 -7.05
CA ALA A 310 -12.56 -11.12 -8.21
C ALA A 310 -11.16 -10.65 -7.78
N ARG A 311 -11.07 -9.67 -6.88
CA ARG A 311 -9.78 -9.21 -6.32
C ARG A 311 -9.02 -10.33 -5.60
N GLU A 312 -9.71 -11.11 -4.77
CA GLU A 312 -9.12 -12.25 -4.05
C GLU A 312 -8.61 -13.33 -5.01
N ALA A 313 -9.36 -13.63 -6.08
CA ALA A 313 -8.94 -14.58 -7.12
C ALA A 313 -7.70 -14.10 -7.88
N ARG A 314 -7.60 -12.79 -8.20
CA ARG A 314 -6.38 -12.21 -8.80
C ARG A 314 -5.16 -12.39 -7.89
N ILE A 315 -5.30 -12.12 -6.60
CA ILE A 315 -4.23 -12.34 -5.62
C ILE A 315 -3.78 -13.80 -5.64
N ALA A 316 -4.71 -14.74 -5.60
CA ALA A 316 -4.41 -16.18 -5.58
C ALA A 316 -3.67 -16.63 -6.87
N SER A 317 -4.13 -16.18 -8.04
CA SER A 317 -3.53 -16.55 -9.33
C SER A 317 -2.12 -15.96 -9.48
N ILE A 318 -1.91 -14.70 -9.09
CA ILE A 318 -0.59 -14.05 -9.12
C ILE A 318 0.37 -14.77 -8.17
N ALA A 319 -0.05 -15.01 -6.92
CA ALA A 319 0.78 -15.68 -5.94
C ALA A 319 1.20 -17.09 -6.38
N ARG A 320 0.29 -17.86 -6.99
CA ARG A 320 0.60 -19.16 -7.57
C ARG A 320 1.61 -19.06 -8.71
N ALA A 321 1.42 -18.13 -9.63
CA ALA A 321 2.34 -17.94 -10.75
C ALA A 321 3.75 -17.51 -10.28
N LEU A 322 3.85 -16.69 -9.24
CA LEU A 322 5.13 -16.33 -8.61
C LEU A 322 5.81 -17.55 -7.99
N TYR A 323 5.08 -18.36 -7.22
CA TYR A 323 5.60 -19.59 -6.62
C TYR A 323 6.15 -20.56 -7.68
N ASP A 324 5.37 -20.83 -8.73
CA ASP A 324 5.76 -21.74 -9.80
C ASP A 324 6.94 -21.20 -10.61
N GLY A 325 6.92 -19.91 -10.97
CA GLY A 325 7.93 -19.29 -11.80
C GLY A 325 9.31 -19.25 -11.16
N PHE A 326 9.41 -18.85 -9.89
CA PHE A 326 10.66 -18.92 -9.15
C PHE A 326 11.10 -20.39 -8.95
N GLY A 327 10.16 -21.35 -8.84
CA GLY A 327 10.43 -22.78 -8.77
C GLY A 327 11.07 -23.36 -10.01
N VAL A 328 10.63 -22.93 -11.18
CA VAL A 328 11.20 -23.36 -12.47
C VAL A 328 12.62 -22.81 -12.62
N ARG A 329 12.83 -21.52 -12.41
CA ARG A 329 14.17 -20.87 -12.51
C ARG A 329 15.18 -21.52 -11.59
N ALA A 330 14.85 -21.78 -10.34
CA ALA A 330 15.75 -22.43 -9.41
C ALA A 330 16.13 -23.88 -9.84
N ARG A 331 15.28 -24.56 -10.63
CA ARG A 331 15.62 -25.87 -11.21
C ARG A 331 16.54 -25.73 -12.42
N GLU A 332 16.29 -24.75 -13.27
CA GLU A 332 17.12 -24.44 -14.44
C GLU A 332 18.55 -24.09 -14.00
N ASP A 333 18.70 -23.22 -13.00
CA ASP A 333 20.00 -22.84 -12.44
C ASP A 333 20.76 -24.05 -11.86
N ARG A 334 20.08 -24.94 -11.13
CA ARG A 334 20.69 -26.16 -10.59
C ARG A 334 21.11 -27.13 -11.71
N ASN A 335 20.33 -27.24 -12.77
CA ASN A 335 20.67 -28.11 -13.91
C ASN A 335 21.87 -27.56 -14.67
N TRP A 336 22.00 -26.25 -14.77
CA TRP A 336 23.15 -25.59 -15.44
C TRP A 336 24.45 -25.78 -14.65
N VAL A 337 24.41 -25.67 -13.32
CA VAL A 337 25.57 -25.92 -12.43
C VAL A 337 26.02 -27.38 -12.49
N ASN A 338 25.10 -28.31 -12.68
CA ASN A 338 25.38 -29.75 -12.75
C ASN A 338 25.58 -30.25 -14.20
N ALA A 339 25.50 -29.40 -15.23
CA ALA A 339 25.80 -29.81 -16.60
C ALA A 339 27.27 -30.21 -16.71
N PRO A 340 27.59 -31.38 -17.32
CA PRO A 340 28.98 -31.76 -17.51
C PRO A 340 29.66 -30.67 -18.35
N ARG A 341 30.80 -30.16 -17.87
CA ARG A 341 31.63 -29.27 -18.68
C ARG A 341 31.97 -30.06 -19.94
N MET A 342 31.41 -29.65 -21.08
CA MET A 342 31.81 -30.13 -22.38
C MET A 342 33.28 -29.77 -22.53
N GLY A 343 34.17 -30.75 -22.38
CA GLY A 343 35.59 -30.57 -22.54
C GLY A 343 35.83 -30.08 -23.97
N GLY A 344 36.30 -28.83 -24.08
CA GLY A 344 36.86 -28.35 -25.33
C GLY A 344 38.09 -29.20 -25.61
N GLY A 345 37.99 -29.95 -26.71
CA GLY A 345 39.12 -30.59 -27.35
C GLY A 345 39.96 -29.59 -28.14
#